data_2972d55e98799db8bf3f7a4853ca2b4a
#
_entry.id   2972d55e98799db8bf3f7a4853ca2b4a
#
_cell.length_a   1.000
_cell.length_b   1.000
_cell.length_c   1.000
_cell.angle_alpha   90.00
_cell.angle_beta   90.00
_cell.angle_gamma   90.00
#
_symmetry.space_group_name_H-M   'P 1'
#
loop_
_entity.id
_entity.type
_entity.pdbx_description
1 polymer ?
#
loop_
_entity_poly.entity_id
_entity_poly.type
_entity_poly.pdbx_seq_one_letter_code
_entity_poly.pdbx_strand_id
1 'polypeptide(L)'
;MKNSLFRYLCLAAVALICSMASAQQKANYQLAEKFRLLTQNPIMKYSTEVNPTFINDTDCFYYSFTTREGEKYYYVNPKKKEKRLLFDTPELLSKIAVYTKKAYSAAAPHLSFTFMKDNETIRLDFDRGLYTYNIRTKVLKKLDEKPIYKDGDPYWKKYSPDSLYMLYASKDNLYFVGNPKKGQD
;
A
#
# COMPACT_ATOMS: atom_id res chain seq x y z
N MET A 1 -76.18 8.67 1.18
CA MET A 1 -75.18 7.83 1.92
C MET A 1 -73.90 7.44 1.10
N LYS A 2 -73.96 7.21 -0.22
CA LYS A 2 -72.76 6.87 -1.06
C LYS A 2 -71.68 7.96 -1.08
N ASN A 3 -72.02 9.23 -1.07
CA ASN A 3 -71.06 10.34 -1.19
C ASN A 3 -70.24 10.60 0.10
N SER A 4 -70.73 10.19 1.26
CA SER A 4 -69.98 10.35 2.50
C SER A 4 -68.90 9.31 2.66
N LEU A 5 -69.17 8.08 2.25
CA LEU A 5 -68.22 6.97 2.30
C LEU A 5 -67.01 7.25 1.39
N PHE A 6 -67.23 7.77 0.21
CA PHE A 6 -66.20 8.17 -0.74
C PHE A 6 -65.31 9.27 -0.18
N ARG A 7 -65.90 10.27 0.51
CA ARG A 7 -65.12 11.35 1.17
C ARG A 7 -64.23 10.83 2.28
N TYR A 8 -64.68 9.89 3.08
CA TYR A 8 -63.85 9.28 4.13
C TYR A 8 -62.75 8.39 3.55
N LEU A 9 -63.00 7.71 2.43
CA LEU A 9 -61.97 6.91 1.72
C LEU A 9 -60.89 7.80 1.16
N CYS A 10 -61.24 8.94 0.57
CA CYS A 10 -60.25 9.91 0.05
C CYS A 10 -59.44 10.54 1.20
N LEU A 11 -60.07 10.89 2.32
CA LEU A 11 -59.36 11.42 3.48
C LEU A 11 -58.36 10.39 4.09
N ALA A 12 -58.77 9.13 4.17
CA ALA A 12 -57.90 8.05 4.65
C ALA A 12 -56.72 7.80 3.72
N ALA A 13 -56.94 7.86 2.39
CA ALA A 13 -55.86 7.73 1.39
C ALA A 13 -54.85 8.89 1.47
N VAL A 14 -55.33 10.13 1.65
CA VAL A 14 -54.44 11.30 1.81
C VAL A 14 -53.62 11.19 3.12
N ALA A 15 -54.26 10.75 4.23
CA ALA A 15 -53.54 10.55 5.48
C ALA A 15 -52.46 9.47 5.39
N LEU A 16 -52.70 8.38 4.65
CA LEU A 16 -51.70 7.33 4.38
C LEU A 16 -50.52 7.85 3.52
N ILE A 17 -50.79 8.68 2.54
CA ILE A 17 -49.71 9.29 1.69
C ILE A 17 -48.87 10.26 2.53
N CYS A 18 -49.46 11.05 3.41
CA CYS A 18 -48.74 11.95 4.30
C CYS A 18 -47.85 11.22 5.31
N SER A 19 -48.24 10.03 5.76
CA SER A 19 -47.43 9.23 6.69
C SER A 19 -46.18 8.61 6.00
N MET A 20 -46.23 8.36 4.69
CA MET A 20 -45.09 7.86 3.93
C MET A 20 -44.04 8.96 3.66
N ALA A 21 -44.44 10.23 3.61
CA ALA A 21 -43.51 11.34 3.36
C ALA A 21 -42.53 11.59 4.55
N SER A 22 -42.83 11.07 5.74
CA SER A 22 -41.96 11.21 6.92
C SER A 22 -40.86 10.15 6.99
N ALA A 23 -40.86 9.15 6.10
CA ALA A 23 -39.90 8.06 6.11
C ALA A 23 -38.56 8.41 5.40
N GLN A 24 -38.42 9.58 4.80
CA GLN A 24 -37.12 10.06 4.35
C GLN A 24 -36.31 10.50 5.57
N GLN A 25 -35.51 9.59 6.07
CA GLN A 25 -34.50 9.90 7.06
C GLN A 25 -33.63 11.04 6.50
N LYS A 26 -33.76 12.23 7.10
CA LYS A 26 -32.93 13.37 6.73
C LYS A 26 -31.47 12.92 6.78
N ALA A 27 -30.78 12.98 5.62
CA ALA A 27 -29.37 12.66 5.56
C ALA A 27 -28.64 13.47 6.64
N ASN A 28 -27.92 12.77 7.52
CA ASN A 28 -27.19 13.41 8.59
C ASN A 28 -25.87 13.98 8.05
N TYR A 29 -25.95 15.15 7.42
CA TYR A 29 -24.78 15.83 6.86
C TYR A 29 -23.73 16.17 7.91
N GLN A 30 -24.11 16.42 9.16
CA GLN A 30 -23.17 16.66 10.26
C GLN A 30 -22.35 15.40 10.56
N LEU A 31 -22.99 14.24 10.55
CA LEU A 31 -22.29 12.96 10.73
C LEU A 31 -21.38 12.66 9.53
N ALA A 32 -21.86 12.89 8.32
CA ALA A 32 -21.05 12.73 7.10
C ALA A 32 -19.83 13.66 7.10
N GLU A 33 -19.99 14.92 7.50
CA GLU A 33 -18.88 15.87 7.63
C GLU A 33 -17.89 15.45 8.70
N LYS A 34 -18.37 14.94 9.83
CA LYS A 34 -17.50 14.38 10.88
C LYS A 34 -16.69 13.19 10.38
N PHE A 35 -17.29 12.29 9.58
CA PHE A 35 -16.54 11.21 8.92
C PHE A 35 -15.54 11.74 7.89
N ARG A 36 -15.90 12.73 7.10
CA ARG A 36 -14.97 13.37 6.16
C ARG A 36 -13.75 13.96 6.89
N LEU A 37 -13.96 14.66 7.97
CA LEU A 37 -12.88 15.21 8.80
C LEU A 37 -12.03 14.11 9.44
N LEU A 38 -12.62 12.99 9.84
CA LEU A 38 -11.89 11.83 10.37
C LEU A 38 -11.00 11.18 9.30
N THR A 39 -11.47 11.08 8.04
CA THR A 39 -10.66 10.55 6.92
C THR A 39 -9.51 11.47 6.53
N GLN A 40 -9.66 12.78 6.74
CA GLN A 40 -8.59 13.76 6.53
C GLN A 40 -7.64 13.90 7.74
N ASN A 41 -8.01 13.35 8.89
CA ASN A 41 -7.23 13.42 10.12
C ASN A 41 -6.16 12.32 10.14
N PRO A 42 -4.96 12.57 10.71
CA PRO A 42 -3.89 11.58 10.86
C PRO A 42 -4.30 10.31 11.61
N ILE A 43 -5.46 10.26 12.25
CA ILE A 43 -6.01 9.08 12.91
C ILE A 43 -6.35 7.95 11.90
N MET A 44 -6.69 8.29 10.65
CA MET A 44 -6.97 7.33 9.58
C MET A 44 -5.73 6.95 8.75
N LYS A 45 -4.54 7.31 9.19
CA LYS A 45 -3.28 6.88 8.55
C LYS A 45 -2.95 5.40 8.77
N TYR A 46 -3.77 4.71 9.57
CA TYR A 46 -3.57 3.29 9.85
C TYR A 46 -4.23 2.42 8.80
N SER A 47 -3.59 1.30 8.50
CA SER A 47 -4.16 0.34 7.58
C SER A 47 -5.49 -0.20 8.10
N THR A 48 -6.52 -0.17 7.24
CA THR A 48 -7.83 -0.78 7.48
C THR A 48 -8.00 -2.07 6.71
N GLU A 49 -7.11 -2.33 5.75
CA GLU A 49 -7.13 -3.48 4.85
C GLU A 49 -5.82 -4.26 4.94
N VAL A 50 -5.91 -5.54 4.66
CA VAL A 50 -4.77 -6.45 4.55
C VAL A 50 -4.60 -6.84 3.09
N ASN A 51 -3.49 -6.43 2.48
CA ASN A 51 -3.12 -6.77 1.12
C ASN A 51 -1.99 -7.81 1.16
N PRO A 52 -2.29 -9.12 1.01
CA PRO A 52 -1.29 -10.16 1.12
C PRO A 52 -0.41 -10.22 -0.14
N THR A 53 0.89 -10.40 0.08
CA THR A 53 1.86 -10.71 -0.97
C THR A 53 2.41 -12.11 -0.72
N PHE A 54 2.20 -13.03 -1.66
CA PHE A 54 2.67 -14.40 -1.53
C PHE A 54 4.18 -14.49 -1.71
N ILE A 55 4.79 -15.40 -0.96
CA ILE A 55 6.24 -15.60 -0.95
C ILE A 55 6.57 -16.69 -1.96
N ASN A 56 7.13 -16.29 -3.11
CA ASN A 56 7.46 -17.19 -4.22
C ASN A 56 6.31 -18.17 -4.52
N ASP A 57 6.62 -19.46 -4.76
CA ASP A 57 5.63 -20.51 -5.08
C ASP A 57 5.10 -21.20 -3.80
N THR A 58 4.94 -20.48 -2.70
CA THR A 58 4.44 -21.02 -1.44
C THR A 58 3.06 -20.50 -1.08
N ASP A 59 2.34 -21.20 -0.18
CA ASP A 59 1.10 -20.69 0.42
C ASP A 59 1.36 -19.65 1.51
N CYS A 60 2.62 -19.40 1.86
CA CYS A 60 2.99 -18.38 2.83
C CYS A 60 2.91 -17.00 2.19
N PHE A 61 2.50 -16.03 2.97
CA PHE A 61 2.43 -14.65 2.53
C PHE A 61 2.87 -13.68 3.61
N TYR A 62 3.17 -12.48 3.21
CA TYR A 62 3.36 -11.35 4.12
C TYR A 62 2.44 -10.21 3.74
N TYR A 63 2.24 -9.31 4.69
CA TYR A 63 1.55 -8.06 4.46
C TYR A 63 2.13 -6.97 5.36
N SER A 64 2.01 -5.73 4.93
CA SER A 64 2.32 -4.58 5.77
C SER A 64 1.06 -4.06 6.45
N PHE A 65 1.24 -3.50 7.63
CA PHE A 65 0.17 -2.87 8.39
C PHE A 65 0.69 -1.64 9.13
N THR A 66 0.15 -0.48 8.79
CA THR A 66 0.53 0.79 9.41
C THR A 66 -0.15 0.94 10.76
N THR A 67 0.64 1.09 11.80
CA THR A 67 0.21 1.29 13.19
C THR A 67 0.65 2.67 13.71
N ARG A 68 0.28 2.99 14.95
CA ARG A 68 0.78 4.21 15.62
C ARG A 68 2.30 4.22 15.80
N GLU A 69 2.91 3.06 15.88
CA GLU A 69 4.36 2.86 16.07
C GLU A 69 5.13 2.79 14.75
N GLY A 70 4.44 2.97 13.61
CA GLY A 70 4.99 2.84 12.27
C GLY A 70 4.48 1.62 11.52
N GLU A 71 5.08 1.34 10.37
CA GLU A 71 4.72 0.21 9.53
C GLU A 71 5.35 -1.08 10.04
N LYS A 72 4.50 -2.09 10.23
CA LYS A 72 4.90 -3.44 10.65
C LYS A 72 4.63 -4.44 9.52
N TYR A 73 5.52 -5.39 9.40
CA TYR A 73 5.43 -6.44 8.38
C TYR A 73 5.17 -7.78 9.07
N TYR A 74 4.11 -8.47 8.65
CA TYR A 74 3.68 -9.74 9.23
C TYR A 74 3.86 -10.87 8.23
N TYR A 75 4.45 -11.94 8.69
CA TYR A 75 4.53 -13.23 7.99
C TYR A 75 3.38 -14.12 8.44
N VAL A 76 2.75 -14.82 7.51
CA VAL A 76 1.67 -15.78 7.77
C VAL A 76 1.96 -17.08 7.05
N ASN A 77 1.85 -18.18 7.80
CA ASN A 77 1.86 -19.53 7.25
C ASN A 77 0.52 -20.21 7.56
N PRO A 78 -0.39 -20.33 6.59
CA PRO A 78 -1.72 -20.90 6.82
C PRO A 78 -1.68 -22.37 7.24
N LYS A 79 -0.77 -23.16 6.68
CA LYS A 79 -0.63 -24.61 7.01
C LYS A 79 -0.23 -24.83 8.44
N LYS A 80 0.67 -24.01 8.97
CA LYS A 80 1.10 -24.07 10.37
C LYS A 80 0.25 -23.25 11.32
N LYS A 81 -0.76 -22.51 10.80
CA LYS A 81 -1.55 -21.53 11.56
C LYS A 81 -0.68 -20.53 12.33
N GLU A 82 0.45 -20.14 11.72
CA GLU A 82 1.44 -19.25 12.29
C GLU A 82 1.29 -17.83 11.76
N LYS A 83 1.28 -16.85 12.67
CA LYS A 83 1.41 -15.43 12.36
C LYS A 83 2.47 -14.83 13.26
N ARG A 84 3.45 -14.16 12.67
CA ARG A 84 4.52 -13.47 13.42
C ARG A 84 4.99 -12.22 12.69
N LEU A 85 5.72 -11.36 13.38
CA LEU A 85 6.45 -10.30 12.70
C LEU A 85 7.44 -10.92 11.71
N LEU A 86 7.50 -10.36 10.52
CA LEU A 86 8.47 -10.76 9.51
C LEU A 86 9.88 -10.36 9.96
N PHE A 87 10.01 -9.11 10.42
CA PHE A 87 11.19 -8.55 11.06
C PHE A 87 10.78 -7.36 11.96
N ASP A 88 11.66 -6.97 12.85
CA ASP A 88 11.54 -5.74 13.62
C ASP A 88 12.09 -4.57 12.79
N THR A 89 11.20 -3.64 12.41
CA THR A 89 11.56 -2.51 11.53
C THR A 89 12.60 -1.57 12.18
N PRO A 90 12.46 -1.15 13.44
CA PRO A 90 13.49 -0.38 14.13
C PRO A 90 14.85 -1.09 14.19
N GLU A 91 14.88 -2.39 14.49
CA GLU A 91 16.12 -3.17 14.50
C GLU A 91 16.78 -3.21 13.13
N LEU A 92 16.00 -3.46 12.07
CA LEU A 92 16.51 -3.49 10.70
C LEU A 92 17.06 -2.12 10.27
N LEU A 93 16.34 -1.04 10.56
CA LEU A 93 16.77 0.30 10.24
C LEU A 93 18.04 0.71 11.00
N SER A 94 18.20 0.28 12.25
CA SER A 94 19.42 0.52 13.02
C SER A 94 20.65 -0.15 12.38
N LYS A 95 20.47 -1.35 11.81
CA LYS A 95 21.53 -2.05 11.07
C LYS A 95 21.86 -1.35 9.75
N ILE A 96 20.87 -0.83 9.04
CA ILE A 96 21.07 -0.03 7.81
C ILE A 96 21.79 1.28 8.15
N ALA A 97 21.46 1.92 9.27
CA ALA A 97 22.10 3.15 9.73
C ALA A 97 23.63 3.03 9.87
N VAL A 98 24.15 1.84 10.20
CA VAL A 98 25.59 1.58 10.25
C VAL A 98 26.27 1.81 8.90
N TYR A 99 25.61 1.42 7.82
CA TYR A 99 26.12 1.57 6.44
C TYR A 99 25.91 2.97 5.88
N THR A 100 24.77 3.59 6.18
CA THR A 100 24.39 4.88 5.59
C THR A 100 24.87 6.08 6.39
N LYS A 101 25.25 5.87 7.68
CA LYS A 101 25.60 6.93 8.65
C LYS A 101 24.46 7.91 8.89
N LYS A 102 23.21 7.47 8.72
CA LYS A 102 21.99 8.26 8.94
C LYS A 102 21.14 7.65 10.03
N ALA A 103 20.44 8.48 10.79
CA ALA A 103 19.41 8.03 11.73
C ALA A 103 18.05 7.92 11.01
N TYR A 104 17.33 6.85 11.27
CA TYR A 104 15.99 6.62 10.72
C TYR A 104 14.96 6.60 11.85
N SER A 105 13.82 7.25 11.60
CA SER A 105 12.69 7.23 12.53
C SER A 105 11.94 5.89 12.44
N ALA A 106 11.32 5.46 13.55
CA ALA A 106 10.40 4.32 13.55
C ALA A 106 9.19 4.52 12.61
N ALA A 107 8.82 5.79 12.33
CA ALA A 107 7.83 6.15 11.32
C ALA A 107 8.45 6.20 9.90
N ALA A 108 9.46 5.39 9.64
CA ALA A 108 10.18 5.33 8.38
C ALA A 108 9.24 5.05 7.20
N PRO A 109 9.63 5.49 6.00
CA PRO A 109 8.90 5.22 4.80
C PRO A 109 8.77 3.71 4.55
N HIS A 110 7.77 3.35 3.78
CA HIS A 110 7.55 1.98 3.33
C HIS A 110 8.83 1.32 2.81
N LEU A 111 9.14 0.13 3.33
CA LEU A 111 10.30 -0.66 2.89
C LEU A 111 9.91 -1.50 1.67
N SER A 112 10.59 -1.28 0.55
CA SER A 112 10.45 -2.11 -0.64
C SER A 112 11.43 -3.28 -0.58
N PHE A 113 10.92 -4.50 -0.64
CA PHE A 113 11.76 -5.70 -0.63
C PHE A 113 11.12 -6.85 -1.41
N THR A 114 11.95 -7.81 -1.79
CA THR A 114 11.54 -9.06 -2.44
C THR A 114 12.19 -10.23 -1.74
N PHE A 115 11.48 -11.36 -1.65
CA PHE A 115 12.06 -12.60 -1.15
C PHE A 115 13.00 -13.23 -2.17
N MET A 116 14.12 -13.73 -1.72
CA MET A 116 15.01 -14.57 -2.51
C MET A 116 14.47 -16.00 -2.58
N LYS A 117 15.06 -16.84 -3.42
CA LYS A 117 14.61 -18.23 -3.65
C LYS A 117 14.65 -19.12 -2.39
N ASP A 118 15.42 -18.75 -1.38
CA ASP A 118 15.51 -19.48 -0.11
C ASP A 118 14.31 -19.22 0.83
N ASN A 119 13.41 -18.31 0.50
CA ASN A 119 12.25 -17.90 1.30
C ASN A 119 12.58 -17.41 2.73
N GLU A 120 13.85 -17.20 3.04
CA GLU A 120 14.35 -16.70 4.33
C GLU A 120 15.12 -15.40 4.20
N THR A 121 15.62 -15.10 3.02
CA THR A 121 16.39 -13.89 2.75
C THR A 121 15.55 -12.92 1.91
N ILE A 122 15.52 -11.67 2.33
CA ILE A 122 14.91 -10.59 1.57
C ILE A 122 16.01 -9.70 0.97
N ARG A 123 15.77 -9.23 -0.25
CA ARG A 123 16.56 -8.18 -0.90
C ARG A 123 15.81 -6.86 -0.72
N LEU A 124 16.44 -5.92 -0.07
CA LEU A 124 15.90 -4.58 0.21
C LEU A 124 16.56 -3.55 -0.70
N ASP A 125 15.74 -2.65 -1.24
CA ASP A 125 16.19 -1.39 -1.82
C ASP A 125 15.78 -0.26 -0.88
N PHE A 126 16.76 0.39 -0.25
CA PHE A 126 16.49 1.45 0.70
C PHE A 126 17.62 2.47 0.74
N ASP A 127 17.26 3.76 0.73
CA ASP A 127 18.18 4.91 0.80
C ASP A 127 19.37 4.79 -0.17
N ARG A 128 19.07 4.46 -1.45
CA ARG A 128 20.05 4.26 -2.52
C ARG A 128 21.07 3.15 -2.28
N GLY A 129 20.77 2.23 -1.38
CA GLY A 129 21.56 1.04 -1.09
C GLY A 129 20.76 -0.23 -1.33
N LEU A 130 21.43 -1.26 -1.82
CA LEU A 130 20.89 -2.61 -1.90
C LEU A 130 21.44 -3.44 -0.75
N TYR A 131 20.54 -4.17 -0.10
CA TYR A 131 20.89 -4.99 1.04
C TYR A 131 20.24 -6.37 0.91
N THR A 132 20.88 -7.36 1.50
CA THR A 132 20.23 -8.64 1.81
C THR A 132 20.09 -8.77 3.32
N TYR A 133 18.93 -9.23 3.75
CA TYR A 133 18.63 -9.46 5.16
C TYR A 133 18.00 -10.84 5.33
N ASN A 134 18.66 -11.70 6.10
CA ASN A 134 18.08 -13.00 6.45
C ASN A 134 17.18 -12.83 7.67
N ILE A 135 15.88 -13.14 7.52
CA ILE A 135 14.85 -12.90 8.53
C ILE A 135 14.98 -13.82 9.76
N ARG A 136 15.65 -14.96 9.61
CA ARG A 136 15.86 -15.93 10.70
C ARG A 136 17.09 -15.59 11.50
N THR A 137 18.23 -15.37 10.84
CA THR A 137 19.51 -15.08 11.49
C THR A 137 19.69 -13.60 11.82
N LYS A 138 18.83 -12.73 11.28
CA LYS A 138 18.86 -11.26 11.44
C LYS A 138 20.16 -10.63 10.92
N VAL A 139 20.85 -11.30 10.01
CA VAL A 139 22.09 -10.81 9.40
C VAL A 139 21.76 -9.92 8.23
N LEU A 140 22.24 -8.67 8.27
CA LEU A 140 22.17 -7.71 7.18
C LEU A 140 23.54 -7.65 6.47
N LYS A 141 23.52 -7.68 5.14
CA LYS A 141 24.70 -7.44 4.30
C LYS A 141 24.36 -6.38 3.27
N LYS A 142 25.22 -5.40 3.11
CA LYS A 142 25.15 -4.45 1.98
C LYS A 142 25.69 -5.13 0.75
N LEU A 143 25.01 -4.97 -0.37
CA LEU A 143 25.48 -5.42 -1.66
C LEU A 143 26.32 -4.31 -2.31
N ASP A 144 27.43 -4.68 -2.91
CA ASP A 144 28.29 -3.75 -3.69
C ASP A 144 27.70 -3.43 -5.07
N GLU A 145 26.60 -4.11 -5.43
CA GLU A 145 25.81 -3.76 -6.60
C GLU A 145 25.28 -2.32 -6.42
N LYS A 146 25.65 -1.46 -7.34
CA LYS A 146 25.01 -0.14 -7.41
C LYS A 146 23.53 -0.39 -7.69
N PRO A 147 22.62 0.27 -6.95
CA PRO A 147 21.22 0.31 -7.35
C PRO A 147 21.19 0.67 -8.84
N ILE A 148 20.29 0.07 -9.58
CA ILE A 148 20.14 0.31 -11.03
C ILE A 148 19.90 1.81 -11.35
N TYR A 149 19.66 2.59 -10.31
CA TYR A 149 19.56 4.05 -10.37
C TYR A 149 20.96 4.68 -10.37
N LYS A 150 21.54 4.85 -11.56
CA LYS A 150 22.61 5.83 -11.72
C LYS A 150 22.03 7.20 -11.37
N ASP A 151 22.80 8.03 -10.68
CA ASP A 151 22.44 9.45 -10.53
C ASP A 151 22.13 10.01 -11.93
N GLY A 152 20.88 10.45 -12.12
CA GLY A 152 20.38 10.89 -13.43
C GLY A 152 19.58 9.86 -14.22
N ASP A 153 19.56 8.58 -13.82
CA ASP A 153 18.66 7.61 -14.45
C ASP A 153 17.24 7.81 -13.87
N PRO A 154 16.24 8.09 -14.71
CA PRO A 154 14.88 8.27 -14.24
C PRO A 154 14.39 6.99 -13.55
N TYR A 155 13.79 7.14 -12.39
CA TYR A 155 13.28 6.02 -11.60
C TYR A 155 12.14 5.24 -12.30
N TRP A 156 11.63 5.74 -13.42
CA TRP A 156 10.69 5.06 -14.27
C TRP A 156 11.15 5.11 -15.73
N LYS A 157 11.06 3.99 -16.38
CA LYS A 157 11.33 3.78 -17.80
C LYS A 157 10.25 2.89 -18.37
N LYS A 158 9.84 3.17 -19.58
CA LYS A 158 8.95 2.28 -20.35
C LYS A 158 9.67 1.83 -21.59
N TYR A 159 9.69 0.53 -21.80
CA TYR A 159 10.28 -0.06 -23.01
C TYR A 159 9.18 -0.36 -24.02
N SER A 160 9.51 -0.25 -25.29
CA SER A 160 8.67 -0.76 -26.37
C SER A 160 8.51 -2.29 -26.24
N PRO A 161 7.44 -2.89 -26.80
CA PRO A 161 7.22 -4.35 -26.73
C PRO A 161 8.39 -5.16 -27.24
N ASP A 162 9.09 -4.68 -28.29
CA ASP A 162 10.30 -5.28 -28.86
C ASP A 162 11.58 -4.96 -28.06
N SER A 163 11.47 -4.10 -27.06
CA SER A 163 12.56 -3.61 -26.22
C SER A 163 13.67 -2.88 -27.00
N LEU A 164 13.40 -2.42 -28.22
CA LEU A 164 14.37 -1.65 -29.01
C LEU A 164 14.45 -0.18 -28.59
N TYR A 165 13.38 0.33 -28.00
CA TYR A 165 13.28 1.73 -27.58
C TYR A 165 12.92 1.85 -26.11
N MET A 166 13.27 2.99 -25.54
CA MET A 166 13.00 3.34 -24.17
C MET A 166 12.46 4.78 -24.09
N LEU A 167 11.38 4.95 -23.35
CA LEU A 167 10.79 6.25 -23.04
C LEU A 167 11.04 6.57 -21.56
N TYR A 168 11.49 7.79 -21.27
CA TYR A 168 11.65 8.26 -19.89
C TYR A 168 11.46 9.77 -19.79
N ALA A 169 11.13 10.24 -18.58
CA ALA A 169 11.07 11.66 -18.26
C ALA A 169 12.31 12.09 -17.47
N SER A 170 12.81 13.25 -17.75
CA SER A 170 13.88 13.90 -17.00
C SER A 170 13.78 15.41 -17.15
N LYS A 171 13.91 16.14 -16.03
CA LYS A 171 13.89 17.63 -16.02
C LYS A 171 12.69 18.20 -16.79
N ASP A 172 11.49 17.73 -16.48
CA ASP A 172 10.20 18.14 -17.07
C ASP A 172 10.06 17.88 -18.58
N ASN A 173 10.98 17.09 -19.17
CA ASN A 173 10.94 16.67 -20.57
C ASN A 173 10.77 15.15 -20.70
N LEU A 174 10.18 14.76 -21.83
CA LEU A 174 10.03 13.36 -22.22
C LEU A 174 11.10 13.00 -23.26
N TYR A 175 11.82 11.93 -23.03
CA TYR A 175 12.89 11.45 -23.90
C TYR A 175 12.53 10.09 -24.48
N PHE A 176 12.79 9.95 -25.77
CA PHE A 176 12.65 8.70 -26.50
C PHE A 176 14.02 8.34 -27.09
N VAL A 177 14.56 7.22 -26.68
CA VAL A 177 15.90 6.78 -27.08
C VAL A 177 15.92 5.29 -27.45
N GLY A 178 16.87 4.90 -28.30
CA GLY A 178 17.17 3.50 -28.54
C GLY A 178 17.69 2.83 -27.27
N ASN A 179 17.34 1.56 -27.07
CA ASN A 179 17.79 0.80 -25.91
C ASN A 179 19.27 0.42 -26.07
N PRO A 180 20.19 1.01 -25.30
CA PRO A 180 21.63 0.76 -25.45
C PRO A 180 22.08 -0.67 -25.18
N LYS A 181 21.19 -1.51 -24.61
CA LYS A 181 21.48 -2.92 -24.30
C LYS A 181 21.18 -3.90 -25.45
N LYS A 182 20.53 -3.46 -26.51
CA LYS A 182 20.14 -4.30 -27.66
C LYS A 182 20.74 -3.89 -29.00
N GLY A 183 21.56 -2.87 -29.03
CA GLY A 183 22.22 -2.37 -30.25
C GLY A 183 23.72 -2.64 -30.33
N GLN A 184 24.21 -3.57 -29.53
CA GLN A 184 25.62 -4.00 -29.52
C GLN A 184 25.66 -5.52 -29.67
N ASP A 185 25.21 -6.03 -30.81
CA ASP A 185 25.60 -7.33 -31.38
C ASP A 185 26.38 -7.08 -32.69
#